data_2c7dcc7e31c6bd94c5a9dcbd02d59d14
#
_entry.id   2c7dcc7e31c6bd94c5a9dcbd02d59d14
#
_cell.length_a   1.000
_cell.length_b   1.000
_cell.length_c   1.000
_cell.angle_alpha   90.00
_cell.angle_beta   90.00
_cell.angle_gamma   90.00
#
_symmetry.space_group_name_H-M   'P 1'
#
loop_
_entity.id
_entity.type
_entity.pdbx_description
1 polymer ?
#
loop_
_entity_poly.entity_id
_entity_poly.type
_entity_poly.pdbx_seq_one_letter_code
_entity_poly.pdbx_strand_id
1 'polypeptide(L)'
;MERARVAATCAATWIDRSFGVKKFITAIRLPIFFLAIAIALVIAAHRNEAKTAAQKETPPTQLAPAPNSPIGTWTTDYKRAQEEAKASHKLLLLDFTGSDWCGFCIQLDKAILQQPQFRDYASKNLVLMEVDFPRSKAQSAETRKQNMELARRYQIEGFPTLVVLNGKGKTVWRYDGLYQGGIAAFLAELDKARKG
;
A
#
# COMPACT_ATOMS: atom_id res chain seq x y z
N MET A 1 -16.58 54.41 41.23
CA MET A 1 -15.80 54.40 42.50
C MET A 1 -14.55 53.68 42.15
N GLU A 2 -13.57 54.34 41.79
CA GLU A 2 -12.52 55.02 42.57
C GLU A 2 -11.30 54.15 42.78
N ARG A 3 -10.23 54.58 42.08
CA ARG A 3 -8.85 54.90 42.54
C ARG A 3 -7.94 53.68 42.72
N ALA A 4 -6.67 53.69 42.46
CA ALA A 4 -5.73 54.71 41.99
C ALA A 4 -4.41 53.99 41.69
N ARG A 5 -3.73 54.38 40.67
CA ARG A 5 -2.30 54.75 40.58
C ARG A 5 -1.41 54.42 41.82
N VAL A 6 -0.26 53.77 41.60
CA VAL A 6 1.03 54.36 41.99
C VAL A 6 2.10 53.86 41.03
N ALA A 7 2.75 54.82 40.41
CA ALA A 7 4.04 54.70 39.74
C ALA A 7 5.14 54.88 40.77
N ALA A 8 6.26 54.17 40.60
CA ALA A 8 7.52 54.62 41.20
C ALA A 8 8.68 54.08 40.36
N THR A 9 9.20 54.98 39.62
CA THR A 9 10.57 55.13 39.08
C THR A 9 11.64 54.72 40.08
N CYS A 10 12.68 53.99 39.67
CA CYS A 10 14.01 54.24 40.18
C CYS A 10 15.05 53.95 39.06
N ALA A 11 15.83 54.97 38.87
CA ALA A 11 16.81 55.15 37.82
C ALA A 11 18.14 54.44 38.10
N ALA A 12 18.79 54.07 37.02
CA ALA A 12 20.21 54.15 36.71
C ALA A 12 21.25 53.97 37.83
N THR A 13 22.13 52.99 37.60
CA THR A 13 23.56 53.23 37.78
C THR A 13 24.35 52.44 36.73
N TRP A 14 24.94 53.17 35.84
CA TRP A 14 26.03 52.83 34.96
C TRP A 14 27.23 52.36 35.79
N ILE A 15 27.76 51.18 35.52
CA ILE A 15 29.21 50.90 35.77
C ILE A 15 29.71 50.28 34.49
N ASP A 16 30.36 51.16 33.73
CA ASP A 16 31.32 50.87 32.69
C ASP A 16 32.51 50.07 33.28
N ARG A 17 32.67 48.85 32.82
CA ARG A 17 33.92 48.09 33.01
C ARG A 17 34.33 47.46 31.68
N SER A 18 34.65 48.31 30.73
CA SER A 18 35.40 47.94 29.54
C SER A 18 36.89 47.84 29.92
N PHE A 19 37.31 46.69 30.35
CA PHE A 19 38.73 46.30 30.30
C PHE A 19 38.85 44.78 30.24
N GLY A 20 39.35 44.25 29.13
CA GLY A 20 39.97 42.94 29.14
C GLY A 20 39.44 41.81 28.24
N VAL A 21 38.41 42.01 27.41
CA VAL A 21 37.84 40.90 26.64
C VAL A 21 38.43 40.74 25.24
N LYS A 22 39.18 41.73 24.72
CA LYS A 22 39.68 41.71 23.32
C LYS A 22 40.86 40.79 23.04
N LYS A 23 41.58 40.30 24.05
CA LYS A 23 42.73 39.41 23.84
C LYS A 23 42.47 37.90 23.95
N PHE A 24 41.33 37.50 24.50
CA PHE A 24 41.00 36.07 24.65
C PHE A 24 40.23 35.48 23.44
N ILE A 25 39.64 36.35 22.61
CA ILE A 25 38.78 35.87 21.50
C ILE A 25 39.63 35.35 20.32
N THR A 26 40.87 35.82 20.16
CA THR A 26 41.74 35.44 19.03
C THR A 26 42.39 34.05 19.23
N ALA A 27 42.62 33.64 20.48
CA ALA A 27 43.25 32.34 20.77
C ALA A 27 42.29 31.15 20.69
N ILE A 28 40.99 31.39 20.81
CA ILE A 28 39.95 30.31 20.79
C ILE A 28 39.40 30.07 19.36
N ARG A 29 39.54 31.04 18.47
CA ARG A 29 39.01 30.91 17.09
C ARG A 29 39.76 29.91 16.21
N LEU A 30 41.08 29.76 16.42
CA LEU A 30 41.91 28.85 15.60
C LEU A 30 41.57 27.36 15.83
N PRO A 31 41.49 26.85 17.08
CA PRO A 31 41.16 25.43 17.30
C PRO A 31 39.72 25.07 16.92
N ILE A 32 38.79 26.00 17.06
CA ILE A 32 37.39 25.76 16.67
C ILE A 32 37.23 25.63 15.15
N PHE A 33 38.01 26.43 14.39
CA PHE A 33 37.99 26.37 12.93
C PHE A 33 38.55 25.05 12.40
N PHE A 34 39.64 24.54 12.99
CA PHE A 34 40.17 23.22 12.63
C PHE A 34 39.28 22.06 13.05
N LEU A 35 38.61 22.17 14.20
CA LEU A 35 37.64 21.19 14.64
C LEU A 35 36.40 21.13 13.70
N ALA A 36 35.92 22.28 13.25
CA ALA A 36 34.80 22.35 12.32
C ALA A 36 35.13 21.76 10.94
N ILE A 37 36.36 21.98 10.46
CA ILE A 37 36.86 21.38 9.20
C ILE A 37 36.99 19.86 9.35
N ALA A 38 37.53 19.37 10.47
CA ALA A 38 37.67 17.95 10.73
C ALA A 38 36.31 17.25 10.80
N ILE A 39 35.33 17.85 11.46
CA ILE A 39 33.93 17.34 11.51
C ILE A 39 33.31 17.34 10.12
N ALA A 40 33.50 18.39 9.32
CA ALA A 40 32.96 18.45 7.95
C ALA A 40 33.56 17.38 7.04
N LEU A 41 34.87 17.08 7.18
CA LEU A 41 35.53 16.00 6.42
C LEU A 41 35.05 14.62 6.82
N VAL A 42 34.81 14.38 8.11
CA VAL A 42 34.24 13.10 8.61
C VAL A 42 32.82 12.92 8.11
N ILE A 43 31.99 13.97 8.13
CA ILE A 43 30.61 13.92 7.62
C ILE A 43 30.59 13.69 6.10
N ALA A 44 31.55 14.29 5.36
CA ALA A 44 31.66 14.08 3.91
C ALA A 44 32.10 12.64 3.59
N ALA A 45 32.98 12.04 4.35
CA ALA A 45 33.42 10.65 4.19
C ALA A 45 32.26 9.67 4.46
N HIS A 46 31.48 9.87 5.53
CA HIS A 46 30.32 9.03 5.85
C HIS A 46 29.18 9.19 4.84
N ARG A 47 29.03 10.38 4.22
CA ARG A 47 28.04 10.58 3.14
C ARG A 47 28.40 9.84 1.85
N ASN A 48 29.69 9.65 1.57
CA ASN A 48 30.11 8.88 0.41
C ASN A 48 29.92 7.37 0.60
N GLU A 49 30.14 6.84 1.79
CA GLU A 49 29.86 5.42 2.10
C GLU A 49 28.36 5.12 2.04
N ALA A 50 27.52 6.02 2.54
CA ALA A 50 26.06 5.88 2.43
C ALA A 50 25.54 5.93 0.98
N LYS A 51 26.20 6.67 0.07
CA LYS A 51 25.87 6.69 -1.35
C LYS A 51 26.28 5.42 -2.09
N THR A 52 27.37 4.77 -1.67
CA THR A 52 27.85 3.54 -2.31
C THR A 52 27.04 2.30 -1.87
N ALA A 53 26.47 2.31 -0.66
CA ALA A 53 25.58 1.24 -0.18
C ALA A 53 24.15 1.32 -0.76
N ALA A 54 23.71 2.51 -1.22
CA ALA A 54 22.37 2.72 -1.78
C ALA A 54 22.25 2.40 -3.29
N GLN A 55 23.31 1.98 -3.96
CA GLN A 55 23.30 1.69 -5.41
C GLN A 55 23.38 0.20 -5.77
N LYS A 56 23.05 -0.69 -4.87
CA LYS A 56 22.83 -2.11 -5.21
C LYS A 56 21.40 -2.55 -4.95
N GLU A 57 20.45 -1.64 -5.16
CA GLU A 57 19.10 -2.04 -5.51
C GLU A 57 19.11 -2.28 -7.03
N THR A 58 19.12 -3.54 -7.38
CA THR A 58 18.73 -3.98 -8.72
C THR A 58 17.43 -3.28 -9.08
N PRO A 59 17.32 -2.63 -10.26
CA PRO A 59 16.03 -2.09 -10.69
C PRO A 59 15.03 -3.24 -10.58
N PRO A 60 13.78 -2.99 -10.15
CA PRO A 60 12.77 -4.01 -10.25
C PRO A 60 12.76 -4.41 -11.73
N THR A 61 13.18 -5.65 -11.99
CA THR A 61 13.04 -6.26 -13.31
C THR A 61 11.56 -6.09 -13.63
N GLN A 62 11.25 -5.14 -14.51
CA GLN A 62 9.97 -5.06 -15.18
C GLN A 62 9.86 -6.40 -15.93
N LEU A 63 9.33 -7.42 -15.21
CA LEU A 63 8.87 -8.61 -15.90
C LEU A 63 7.81 -8.11 -16.88
N ALA A 64 8.20 -8.05 -18.15
CA ALA A 64 7.25 -8.02 -19.23
C ALA A 64 6.16 -9.05 -18.91
N PRO A 65 4.88 -8.77 -19.17
CA PRO A 65 3.81 -9.72 -18.90
C PRO A 65 4.17 -11.03 -19.54
N ALA A 66 4.44 -12.05 -18.73
CA ALA A 66 4.64 -13.40 -19.22
C ALA A 66 3.32 -13.83 -19.84
N PRO A 67 3.27 -14.18 -21.14
CA PRO A 67 2.03 -14.49 -21.84
C PRO A 67 1.40 -15.82 -21.42
N ASN A 68 1.87 -16.46 -20.35
CA ASN A 68 1.42 -17.76 -19.90
C ASN A 68 1.26 -17.81 -18.37
N SER A 69 0.24 -17.11 -17.82
CA SER A 69 -0.30 -17.58 -16.55
C SER A 69 -0.98 -18.92 -16.80
N PRO A 70 -0.72 -19.96 -15.99
CA PRO A 70 -1.43 -21.23 -16.11
C PRO A 70 -2.93 -20.96 -16.08
N ILE A 71 -3.66 -21.53 -17.03
CA ILE A 71 -5.10 -21.33 -17.26
C ILE A 71 -5.85 -21.52 -15.93
N GLY A 72 -6.53 -20.45 -15.44
CA GLY A 72 -7.32 -20.50 -14.22
C GLY A 72 -6.55 -20.28 -12.90
N THR A 73 -5.36 -19.68 -12.93
CA THR A 73 -4.58 -19.38 -11.72
C THR A 73 -5.06 -18.10 -11.05
N TRP A 74 -5.26 -18.15 -9.74
CA TRP A 74 -5.56 -16.98 -8.93
C TRP A 74 -4.31 -16.10 -8.77
N THR A 75 -4.42 -14.81 -8.98
CA THR A 75 -3.38 -13.82 -8.66
C THR A 75 -3.76 -13.03 -7.41
N THR A 76 -2.75 -12.45 -6.76
CA THR A 76 -2.94 -11.51 -5.64
C THR A 76 -2.53 -10.08 -6.01
N ASP A 77 -2.10 -9.82 -7.24
CA ASP A 77 -1.68 -8.52 -7.75
C ASP A 77 -2.79 -7.87 -8.58
N TYR A 78 -3.40 -6.83 -8.03
CA TYR A 78 -4.53 -6.14 -8.66
C TYR A 78 -4.16 -5.44 -9.97
N LYS A 79 -3.01 -4.79 -10.00
CA LYS A 79 -2.56 -4.05 -11.20
C LYS A 79 -2.36 -5.02 -12.36
N ARG A 80 -1.64 -6.10 -12.09
CA ARG A 80 -1.41 -7.17 -13.07
C ARG A 80 -2.72 -7.80 -13.55
N ALA A 81 -3.63 -8.10 -12.61
CA ALA A 81 -4.95 -8.66 -12.95
C ALA A 81 -5.77 -7.73 -13.86
N GLN A 82 -5.77 -6.44 -13.59
CA GLN A 82 -6.46 -5.46 -14.45
C GLN A 82 -5.83 -5.35 -15.85
N GLU A 83 -4.51 -5.31 -15.92
CA GLU A 83 -3.78 -5.27 -17.20
C GLU A 83 -4.07 -6.51 -18.04
N GLU A 84 -4.04 -7.70 -17.41
CA GLU A 84 -4.36 -8.97 -18.05
C GLU A 84 -5.82 -9.02 -18.54
N ALA A 85 -6.77 -8.63 -17.69
CA ALA A 85 -8.19 -8.61 -18.06
C ALA A 85 -8.45 -7.67 -19.26
N LYS A 86 -7.81 -6.49 -19.26
CA LYS A 86 -7.89 -5.54 -20.37
C LYS A 86 -7.30 -6.11 -21.66
N ALA A 87 -6.10 -6.68 -21.58
CA ALA A 87 -5.36 -7.21 -22.73
C ALA A 87 -6.06 -8.45 -23.34
N SER A 88 -6.64 -9.30 -22.50
CA SER A 88 -7.31 -10.55 -22.93
C SER A 88 -8.79 -10.39 -23.22
N HIS A 89 -9.37 -9.19 -23.04
CA HIS A 89 -10.79 -8.89 -23.15
C HIS A 89 -11.68 -9.76 -22.25
N LYS A 90 -11.15 -10.18 -21.10
CA LYS A 90 -11.84 -10.95 -20.07
C LYS A 90 -12.41 -10.05 -18.99
N LEU A 91 -13.35 -10.57 -18.22
CA LEU A 91 -13.76 -9.95 -16.96
C LEU A 91 -12.73 -10.25 -15.88
N LEU A 92 -12.61 -9.35 -14.89
CA LEU A 92 -11.80 -9.58 -13.69
C LEU A 92 -12.73 -9.90 -12.52
N LEU A 93 -12.63 -11.11 -11.98
CA LEU A 93 -13.32 -11.51 -10.76
C LEU A 93 -12.41 -11.30 -9.57
N LEU A 94 -12.88 -10.51 -8.61
CA LEU A 94 -12.25 -10.29 -7.31
C LEU A 94 -13.02 -11.10 -6.26
N ASP A 95 -12.35 -12.01 -5.57
CA ASP A 95 -12.89 -12.75 -4.43
C ASP A 95 -12.36 -12.14 -3.13
N PHE A 96 -13.21 -11.39 -2.43
CA PHE A 96 -12.90 -10.88 -1.09
C PHE A 96 -13.21 -11.96 -0.06
N THR A 97 -12.17 -12.49 0.54
CA THR A 97 -12.25 -13.71 1.34
C THR A 97 -11.46 -13.63 2.66
N GLY A 98 -11.72 -14.55 3.55
CA GLY A 98 -10.90 -14.85 4.73
C GLY A 98 -10.55 -16.34 4.71
N SER A 99 -9.58 -16.69 3.87
CA SER A 99 -9.32 -18.06 3.41
C SER A 99 -9.02 -19.08 4.52
N ASP A 100 -8.56 -18.63 5.70
CA ASP A 100 -8.17 -19.50 6.81
C ASP A 100 -9.12 -19.45 8.02
N TRP A 101 -10.18 -18.61 7.99
CA TRP A 101 -11.09 -18.45 9.12
C TRP A 101 -12.56 -18.29 8.76
N CYS A 102 -12.88 -17.83 7.53
CA CYS A 102 -14.26 -17.53 7.13
C CYS A 102 -14.96 -18.81 6.63
N GLY A 103 -15.84 -19.39 7.44
CA GLY A 103 -16.55 -20.63 7.09
C GLY A 103 -17.37 -20.55 5.82
N PHE A 104 -18.08 -19.41 5.57
CA PHE A 104 -18.85 -19.19 4.34
C PHE A 104 -17.95 -19.01 3.10
N CYS A 105 -16.75 -18.43 3.27
CA CYS A 105 -15.77 -18.30 2.19
C CYS A 105 -15.27 -19.70 1.76
N ILE A 106 -14.90 -20.54 2.74
CA ILE A 106 -14.47 -21.92 2.50
C ILE A 106 -15.59 -22.74 1.83
N GLN A 107 -16.84 -22.49 2.21
CA GLN A 107 -18.01 -23.15 1.60
C GLN A 107 -18.22 -22.69 0.16
N LEU A 108 -18.16 -21.38 -0.13
CA LEU A 108 -18.25 -20.81 -1.47
C LEU A 108 -17.15 -21.37 -2.39
N ASP A 109 -15.93 -21.37 -1.90
CA ASP A 109 -14.78 -21.90 -2.62
C ASP A 109 -15.03 -23.36 -3.05
N LYS A 110 -15.41 -24.24 -2.12
CA LYS A 110 -15.70 -25.65 -2.40
C LYS A 110 -16.90 -25.86 -3.32
N ALA A 111 -17.97 -25.10 -3.09
CA ALA A 111 -19.24 -25.31 -3.80
C ALA A 111 -19.26 -24.70 -5.21
N ILE A 112 -18.45 -23.67 -5.46
CA ILE A 112 -18.46 -22.90 -6.71
C ILE A 112 -17.04 -22.79 -7.32
N LEU A 113 -16.09 -22.16 -6.63
CA LEU A 113 -14.83 -21.72 -7.25
C LEU A 113 -13.87 -22.88 -7.55
N GLN A 114 -13.94 -23.97 -6.81
CA GLN A 114 -13.18 -25.19 -7.08
C GLN A 114 -13.85 -26.16 -8.06
N GLN A 115 -15.09 -25.87 -8.46
CA GLN A 115 -15.80 -26.79 -9.37
C GLN A 115 -15.17 -26.81 -10.77
N PRO A 116 -15.09 -27.98 -11.42
CA PRO A 116 -14.55 -28.08 -12.78
C PRO A 116 -15.24 -27.15 -13.77
N GLN A 117 -16.57 -27.02 -13.67
CA GLN A 117 -17.37 -26.14 -14.52
C GLN A 117 -16.96 -24.67 -14.38
N PHE A 118 -16.70 -24.22 -13.14
CA PHE A 118 -16.20 -22.86 -12.91
C PHE A 118 -14.81 -22.68 -13.51
N ARG A 119 -13.90 -23.61 -13.29
CA ARG A 119 -12.53 -23.55 -13.83
C ARG A 119 -12.52 -23.48 -15.35
N ASP A 120 -13.33 -24.31 -16.00
CA ASP A 120 -13.48 -24.32 -17.46
C ASP A 120 -14.02 -22.99 -17.99
N TYR A 121 -15.03 -22.44 -17.33
CA TYR A 121 -15.58 -21.12 -17.66
C TYR A 121 -14.56 -20.00 -17.43
N ALA A 122 -13.90 -20.00 -16.26
CA ALA A 122 -12.95 -18.99 -15.87
C ALA A 122 -11.75 -18.96 -16.81
N SER A 123 -11.25 -20.09 -17.23
CA SER A 123 -10.12 -20.19 -18.16
C SER A 123 -10.34 -19.40 -19.46
N LYS A 124 -11.57 -19.30 -19.90
CA LYS A 124 -11.97 -18.66 -21.16
C LYS A 124 -12.40 -17.19 -20.96
N ASN A 125 -13.04 -16.88 -19.84
CA ASN A 125 -13.81 -15.65 -19.67
C ASN A 125 -13.33 -14.75 -18.53
N LEU A 126 -12.52 -15.25 -17.59
CA LEU A 126 -12.16 -14.51 -16.39
C LEU A 126 -10.65 -14.44 -16.19
N VAL A 127 -10.21 -13.36 -15.59
CA VAL A 127 -8.99 -13.27 -14.78
C VAL A 127 -9.43 -13.37 -13.34
N LEU A 128 -8.75 -14.18 -12.53
CA LEU A 128 -9.13 -14.46 -11.14
C LEU A 128 -8.16 -13.78 -10.19
N MET A 129 -8.70 -13.02 -9.24
CA MET A 129 -7.90 -12.39 -8.19
C MET A 129 -8.48 -12.68 -6.81
N GLU A 130 -7.63 -13.25 -5.95
CA GLU A 130 -7.92 -13.43 -4.54
C GLU A 130 -7.53 -12.19 -3.74
N VAL A 131 -8.50 -11.61 -3.03
CA VAL A 131 -8.31 -10.49 -2.11
C VAL A 131 -8.50 -11.02 -0.69
N ASP A 132 -7.48 -11.75 -0.21
CA ASP A 132 -7.53 -12.46 1.06
C ASP A 132 -7.23 -11.57 2.27
N PHE A 133 -7.93 -11.81 3.37
CA PHE A 133 -7.74 -11.20 4.69
C PHE A 133 -7.46 -12.29 5.73
N PRO A 134 -6.28 -12.92 5.67
CA PRO A 134 -5.96 -14.04 6.55
C PRO A 134 -5.74 -13.60 7.98
N ARG A 135 -6.00 -14.52 8.94
CA ARG A 135 -5.68 -14.36 10.37
C ARG A 135 -4.41 -15.09 10.78
N SER A 136 -4.18 -16.25 10.21
CA SER A 136 -3.07 -17.15 10.59
C SER A 136 -1.98 -17.25 9.53
N LYS A 137 -2.29 -16.96 8.26
CA LYS A 137 -1.32 -16.99 7.17
C LYS A 137 -0.54 -15.67 7.10
N ALA A 138 0.77 -15.76 6.84
CA ALA A 138 1.59 -14.59 6.58
C ALA A 138 1.18 -13.93 5.25
N GLN A 139 1.15 -12.59 5.26
CA GLN A 139 0.89 -11.77 4.08
C GLN A 139 1.83 -10.57 4.07
N SER A 140 2.36 -10.19 2.91
CA SER A 140 3.24 -9.02 2.81
C SER A 140 2.51 -7.72 3.18
N ALA A 141 3.25 -6.70 3.61
CA ALA A 141 2.68 -5.40 3.95
C ALA A 141 2.03 -4.73 2.72
N GLU A 142 2.62 -4.91 1.55
CA GLU A 142 2.15 -4.38 0.28
C GLU A 142 0.81 -5.02 -0.12
N THR A 143 0.73 -6.35 -0.07
CA THR A 143 -0.52 -7.09 -0.36
C THR A 143 -1.63 -6.70 0.61
N ARG A 144 -1.31 -6.62 1.91
CA ARG A 144 -2.29 -6.19 2.92
C ARG A 144 -2.80 -4.78 2.66
N LYS A 145 -1.90 -3.84 2.34
CA LYS A 145 -2.26 -2.46 2.00
C LYS A 145 -3.16 -2.42 0.77
N GLN A 146 -2.78 -3.10 -0.32
CA GLN A 146 -3.58 -3.23 -1.53
C GLN A 146 -4.99 -3.77 -1.23
N ASN A 147 -5.09 -4.87 -0.48
CA ASN A 147 -6.36 -5.51 -0.17
C ASN A 147 -7.28 -4.60 0.66
N MET A 148 -6.71 -3.84 1.64
CA MET A 148 -7.47 -2.84 2.40
C MET A 148 -7.97 -1.69 1.52
N GLU A 149 -7.18 -1.22 0.55
CA GLU A 149 -7.58 -0.19 -0.39
C GLU A 149 -8.68 -0.67 -1.33
N LEU A 150 -8.61 -1.91 -1.80
CA LEU A 150 -9.64 -2.55 -2.61
C LEU A 150 -10.94 -2.72 -1.82
N ALA A 151 -10.87 -3.19 -0.58
CA ALA A 151 -12.05 -3.34 0.27
C ALA A 151 -12.76 -1.99 0.49
N ARG A 152 -12.02 -0.91 0.70
CA ARG A 152 -12.62 0.44 0.79
C ARG A 152 -13.23 0.90 -0.54
N ARG A 153 -12.50 0.71 -1.66
CA ARG A 153 -12.93 1.10 -3.00
C ARG A 153 -14.24 0.45 -3.39
N TYR A 154 -14.38 -0.84 -3.10
CA TYR A 154 -15.57 -1.62 -3.43
C TYR A 154 -16.57 -1.73 -2.28
N GLN A 155 -16.37 -0.98 -1.20
CA GLN A 155 -17.28 -0.92 -0.04
C GLN A 155 -17.62 -2.33 0.47
N ILE A 156 -16.59 -3.12 0.78
CA ILE A 156 -16.76 -4.48 1.27
C ILE A 156 -17.11 -4.45 2.76
N GLU A 157 -18.29 -4.92 3.10
CA GLU A 157 -18.81 -4.94 4.47
C GLU A 157 -18.71 -6.32 5.14
N GLY A 158 -18.50 -7.37 4.35
CA GLY A 158 -18.44 -8.74 4.85
C GLY A 158 -17.81 -9.71 3.86
N PHE A 159 -17.64 -10.96 4.31
CA PHE A 159 -17.06 -12.03 3.52
C PHE A 159 -17.96 -13.27 3.50
N PRO A 160 -17.95 -14.02 2.38
CA PRO A 160 -17.33 -13.67 1.11
C PRO A 160 -18.07 -12.54 0.39
N THR A 161 -17.36 -11.78 -0.45
CA THR A 161 -17.96 -10.87 -1.41
C THR A 161 -17.25 -11.03 -2.75
N LEU A 162 -18.02 -11.25 -3.81
CA LEU A 162 -17.52 -11.35 -5.16
C LEU A 162 -17.82 -10.07 -5.93
N VAL A 163 -16.82 -9.50 -6.61
CA VAL A 163 -16.95 -8.31 -7.45
C VAL A 163 -16.39 -8.63 -8.83
N VAL A 164 -17.16 -8.37 -9.88
CA VAL A 164 -16.72 -8.60 -11.27
C VAL A 164 -16.59 -7.28 -11.99
N LEU A 165 -15.44 -7.06 -12.59
CA LEU A 165 -15.12 -5.85 -13.32
C LEU A 165 -14.98 -6.16 -14.82
N ASN A 166 -15.36 -5.20 -15.66
CA ASN A 166 -15.01 -5.24 -17.09
C ASN A 166 -13.59 -4.73 -17.34
N GLY A 167 -13.10 -4.83 -18.58
CA GLY A 167 -11.78 -4.36 -18.99
C GLY A 167 -11.50 -2.85 -18.78
N LYS A 168 -12.54 -2.05 -18.48
CA LYS A 168 -12.42 -0.64 -18.11
C LYS A 168 -12.36 -0.43 -16.58
N GLY A 169 -12.39 -1.50 -15.77
CA GLY A 169 -12.39 -1.44 -14.32
C GLY A 169 -13.74 -1.07 -13.69
N LYS A 170 -14.85 -1.05 -14.49
CA LYS A 170 -16.19 -0.80 -13.98
C LYS A 170 -16.78 -2.10 -13.44
N THR A 171 -17.41 -2.05 -12.25
CA THR A 171 -18.18 -3.15 -11.70
C THR A 171 -19.39 -3.46 -12.61
N VAL A 172 -19.48 -4.70 -13.06
CA VAL A 172 -20.56 -5.21 -13.90
C VAL A 172 -21.43 -6.22 -13.18
N TRP A 173 -20.92 -6.81 -12.09
CA TRP A 173 -21.65 -7.73 -11.23
C TRP A 173 -21.07 -7.74 -9.83
N ARG A 174 -21.90 -7.99 -8.82
CA ARG A 174 -21.50 -8.13 -7.42
C ARG A 174 -22.44 -9.09 -6.72
N TYR A 175 -21.89 -9.85 -5.79
CA TYR A 175 -22.66 -10.69 -4.88
C TYR A 175 -22.03 -10.68 -3.48
N ASP A 176 -22.84 -10.37 -2.48
CA ASP A 176 -22.44 -10.32 -1.08
C ASP A 176 -22.94 -11.57 -0.35
N GLY A 177 -22.03 -12.28 0.32
CA GLY A 177 -22.31 -13.49 1.07
C GLY A 177 -22.17 -14.80 0.28
N LEU A 178 -22.62 -15.90 0.89
CA LEU A 178 -22.56 -17.24 0.31
C LEU A 178 -23.57 -17.40 -0.83
N TYR A 179 -23.08 -17.64 -2.05
CA TYR A 179 -23.94 -17.87 -3.19
C TYR A 179 -24.64 -19.23 -3.10
N GLN A 180 -25.98 -19.21 -3.12
CA GLN A 180 -26.83 -20.39 -2.92
C GLN A 180 -27.52 -20.91 -4.20
N GLY A 181 -27.39 -20.21 -5.33
CA GLY A 181 -28.02 -20.56 -6.60
C GLY A 181 -27.40 -21.77 -7.31
N GLY A 182 -26.29 -22.30 -6.79
CA GLY A 182 -25.57 -23.40 -7.43
C GLY A 182 -24.74 -22.95 -8.63
N ILE A 183 -23.85 -23.84 -9.10
CA ILE A 183 -22.87 -23.53 -10.13
C ILE A 183 -23.48 -23.09 -11.46
N ALA A 184 -24.56 -23.73 -11.92
CA ALA A 184 -25.16 -23.40 -13.20
C ALA A 184 -25.74 -21.97 -13.23
N ALA A 185 -26.46 -21.56 -12.17
CA ALA A 185 -27.00 -20.22 -12.06
C ALA A 185 -25.88 -19.18 -11.91
N PHE A 186 -24.84 -19.49 -11.13
CA PHE A 186 -23.69 -18.63 -10.98
C PHE A 186 -23.01 -18.31 -12.32
N LEU A 187 -22.73 -19.33 -13.14
CA LEU A 187 -22.12 -19.14 -14.46
C LEU A 187 -23.04 -18.37 -15.42
N ALA A 188 -24.36 -18.59 -15.34
CA ALA A 188 -25.33 -17.86 -16.15
C ALA A 188 -25.34 -16.35 -15.80
N GLU A 189 -25.24 -15.99 -14.52
CA GLU A 189 -25.14 -14.59 -14.10
C GLU A 189 -23.84 -13.94 -14.59
N LEU A 190 -22.71 -14.64 -14.50
CA LEU A 190 -21.45 -14.14 -15.04
C LEU A 190 -21.50 -13.96 -16.56
N ASP A 191 -22.13 -14.87 -17.27
CA ASP A 191 -22.29 -14.77 -18.73
C ASP A 191 -23.19 -13.59 -19.13
N LYS A 192 -24.24 -13.32 -18.34
CA LYS A 192 -25.08 -12.14 -18.50
C LYS A 192 -24.29 -10.87 -18.27
N ALA A 193 -23.47 -10.81 -17.21
CA ALA A 193 -22.62 -9.65 -16.91
C ALA A 193 -21.57 -9.39 -18.00
N ARG A 194 -21.11 -10.44 -18.71
CA ARG A 194 -20.17 -10.33 -19.81
C ARG A 194 -20.79 -9.74 -21.09
N LYS A 195 -22.08 -9.96 -21.29
CA LYS A 195 -22.81 -9.52 -22.51
C LYS A 195 -23.42 -8.11 -22.39
N GLY A 196 -23.59 -7.60 -21.16
CA GLY A 196 -24.10 -6.24 -20.89
C GLY A 196 -23.02 -5.21 -20.78
#